data_f3b37be337977cc0b4e2235b1afc30bf
#
_entry.id   f3b37be337977cc0b4e2235b1afc30bf
#
_cell.length_a   1.000
_cell.length_b   1.000
_cell.length_c   1.000
_cell.angle_alpha   90.00
_cell.angle_beta   90.00
_cell.angle_gamma   90.00
#
_symmetry.space_group_name_H-M   'P 1'
#
loop_
_entity.id
_entity.type
_entity.pdbx_description
1 polymer ?
#
loop_
_entity_poly.entity_id
_entity_poly.type
_entity_poly.pdbx_seq_one_letter_code
_entity_poly.pdbx_strand_id
1 'polypeptide(L)'
;MLIFAAIVAIFIYGMIAAMLGTILPDLSDRFHLTPSQNGTIAFAQALGLIIASLAVGPLLDNEGKKAGLILGLAFISIALFALPRSGRFRTIVFLLFLLGVGGGIVVTGANALVSDVGEAHRATALNLVNLFFGLGGLATPFISANLFARNWVRLCYTVAFLTVITLGIQATTRMPPPTGAGRFILADAGPVLGRPLLFLLGFFLFLYVSCEVGVWNWLVRHLIAQGVPESRALNILSLGFALGLLIGRLAVSPILIHVSAITVTLAASLAMAITTFLMLRTSKPTAAFALVFLAGLSMAPVFPTTLAIVADAFPRMTGTAIGFVITCGWAGLAVSSRLIGAIAGGDAKRLRSALLVIPAFAVIMVGLNLVIRASLP
;
A
#
# COMPACT_ATOMS: atom_id res chain seq x y z
N MET A 1 -4.82 -3.69 23.49
CA MET A 1 -4.83 -2.24 23.16
C MET A 1 -3.83 -1.89 22.01
N LEU A 2 -2.55 -2.29 22.07
CA LEU A 2 -1.56 -1.92 21.04
C LEU A 2 -1.93 -2.39 19.63
N ILE A 3 -2.28 -3.68 19.46
CA ILE A 3 -2.69 -4.23 18.15
C ILE A 3 -3.97 -3.53 17.65
N PHE A 4 -4.92 -3.25 18.54
CA PHE A 4 -6.12 -2.50 18.18
C PHE A 4 -5.79 -1.08 17.69
N ALA A 5 -4.89 -0.37 18.37
CA ALA A 5 -4.42 0.94 17.94
C ALA A 5 -3.79 0.89 16.54
N ALA A 6 -2.97 -0.13 16.26
CA ALA A 6 -2.40 -0.33 14.93
C ALA A 6 -3.47 -0.66 13.86
N ILE A 7 -4.45 -1.51 14.20
CA ILE A 7 -5.57 -1.87 13.32
C ILE A 7 -6.33 -0.62 12.89
N VAL A 8 -6.76 0.23 13.83
CA VAL A 8 -7.52 1.43 13.47
C VAL A 8 -6.69 2.42 12.67
N ALA A 9 -5.39 2.53 12.94
CA ALA A 9 -4.49 3.38 12.15
C ALA A 9 -4.36 2.88 10.70
N ILE A 10 -4.16 1.57 10.49
CA ILE A 10 -4.08 0.95 9.15
C ILE A 10 -5.42 1.01 8.43
N PHE A 11 -6.54 0.87 9.14
CA PHE A 11 -7.88 1.04 8.56
C PHE A 11 -8.08 2.47 8.04
N ILE A 12 -7.74 3.49 8.83
CA ILE A 12 -7.78 4.90 8.39
C ILE A 12 -6.84 5.11 7.20
N TYR A 13 -5.64 4.53 7.23
CA TYR A 13 -4.74 4.61 6.08
C TYR A 13 -5.37 3.97 4.82
N GLY A 14 -6.04 2.83 4.94
CA GLY A 14 -6.80 2.22 3.85
C GLY A 14 -7.89 3.15 3.31
N MET A 15 -8.63 3.81 4.21
CA MET A 15 -9.65 4.78 3.80
C MET A 15 -9.06 5.93 2.99
N ILE A 16 -7.96 6.54 3.43
CA ILE A 16 -7.33 7.66 2.71
C ILE A 16 -6.63 7.23 1.41
N ALA A 17 -6.16 6.01 1.33
CA ALA A 17 -5.58 5.47 0.10
C ALA A 17 -6.62 5.40 -1.04
N ALA A 18 -7.87 5.04 -0.73
CA ALA A 18 -8.97 5.02 -1.67
C ALA A 18 -9.66 6.39 -1.85
N MET A 19 -9.35 7.35 -0.97
CA MET A 19 -10.03 8.65 -0.90
C MET A 19 -9.90 9.44 -2.20
N LEU A 20 -8.68 9.57 -2.73
CA LEU A 20 -8.44 10.37 -3.92
C LEU A 20 -9.24 9.85 -5.11
N GLY A 21 -9.21 8.55 -5.38
CA GLY A 21 -9.99 7.95 -6.47
C GLY A 21 -11.50 8.16 -6.31
N THR A 22 -11.97 8.25 -5.06
CA THR A 22 -13.38 8.43 -4.74
C THR A 22 -13.84 9.88 -4.92
N ILE A 23 -13.02 10.87 -4.54
CA ILE A 23 -13.42 12.29 -4.53
C ILE A 23 -12.93 13.09 -5.74
N LEU A 24 -11.96 12.57 -6.49
CA LEU A 24 -11.34 13.29 -7.60
C LEU A 24 -12.33 13.68 -8.72
N PRO A 25 -13.29 12.83 -9.11
CA PRO A 25 -14.32 13.23 -10.09
C PRO A 25 -15.10 14.45 -9.62
N ASP A 26 -15.60 14.44 -8.38
CA ASP A 26 -16.40 15.54 -7.82
C ASP A 26 -15.56 16.82 -7.62
N LEU A 27 -14.27 16.69 -7.27
CA LEU A 27 -13.34 17.83 -7.24
C LEU A 27 -13.09 18.38 -8.64
N SER A 28 -12.92 17.51 -9.63
CA SER A 28 -12.68 17.89 -11.01
C SER A 28 -13.86 18.68 -11.57
N ASP A 29 -15.09 18.21 -11.32
CA ASP A 29 -16.31 18.88 -11.76
C ASP A 29 -16.50 20.23 -11.05
N ARG A 30 -16.31 20.29 -9.73
CA ARG A 30 -16.49 21.52 -8.93
C ARG A 30 -15.52 22.63 -9.29
N PHE A 31 -14.26 22.29 -9.55
CA PHE A 31 -13.20 23.27 -9.82
C PHE A 31 -12.81 23.35 -11.31
N HIS A 32 -13.55 22.67 -12.19
CA HIS A 32 -13.29 22.60 -13.64
C HIS A 32 -11.82 22.23 -13.95
N LEU A 33 -11.33 21.18 -13.27
CA LEU A 33 -9.92 20.77 -13.38
C LEU A 33 -9.65 20.09 -14.72
N THR A 34 -8.54 20.45 -15.32
CA THR A 34 -8.03 19.76 -16.51
C THR A 34 -7.45 18.38 -16.13
N PRO A 35 -7.34 17.43 -17.08
CA PRO A 35 -6.66 16.14 -16.84
C PRO A 35 -5.24 16.28 -16.29
N SER A 36 -4.50 17.30 -16.74
CA SER A 36 -3.16 17.61 -16.22
C SER A 36 -3.18 18.05 -14.74
N GLN A 37 -4.17 18.84 -14.35
CA GLN A 37 -4.35 19.27 -12.96
C GLN A 37 -4.75 18.10 -12.06
N ASN A 38 -5.60 17.18 -12.52
CA ASN A 38 -5.93 15.95 -11.82
C ASN A 38 -4.67 15.08 -11.61
N GLY A 39 -3.82 14.98 -12.63
CA GLY A 39 -2.53 14.32 -12.53
C GLY A 39 -1.59 14.97 -11.50
N THR A 40 -1.58 16.32 -11.44
CA THR A 40 -0.79 17.07 -10.46
C THR A 40 -1.23 16.80 -9.02
N ILE A 41 -2.54 16.72 -8.78
CA ILE A 41 -3.12 16.38 -7.47
C ILE A 41 -2.69 14.97 -7.04
N ALA A 42 -2.85 13.99 -7.94
CA ALA A 42 -2.45 12.61 -7.66
C ALA A 42 -0.94 12.47 -7.41
N PHE A 43 -0.14 13.17 -8.20
CA PHE A 43 1.32 13.22 -8.02
C PHE A 43 1.72 13.86 -6.68
N ALA A 44 1.06 14.94 -6.27
CA ALA A 44 1.34 15.61 -5.00
C ALA A 44 1.09 14.68 -3.80
N GLN A 45 -0.03 13.93 -3.80
CA GLN A 45 -0.32 12.94 -2.75
C GLN A 45 0.73 11.82 -2.74
N ALA A 46 1.07 11.27 -3.89
CA ALA A 46 2.08 10.22 -4.00
C ALA A 46 3.47 10.70 -3.55
N LEU A 47 3.85 11.93 -3.91
CA LEU A 47 5.12 12.54 -3.48
C LEU A 47 5.17 12.72 -1.97
N GLY A 48 4.08 13.20 -1.36
CA GLY A 48 3.98 13.33 0.10
C GLY A 48 4.17 11.99 0.80
N LEU A 49 3.54 10.95 0.29
CA LEU A 49 3.62 9.58 0.82
C LEU A 49 5.05 9.02 0.71
N ILE A 50 5.72 9.19 -0.42
CA ILE A 50 7.11 8.76 -0.65
C ILE A 50 8.07 9.46 0.32
N ILE A 51 8.04 10.80 0.35
CA ILE A 51 8.94 11.60 1.18
C ILE A 51 8.74 11.26 2.66
N ALA A 52 7.49 11.17 3.09
CA ALA A 52 7.18 10.90 4.50
C ALA A 52 7.58 9.48 4.92
N SER A 53 7.33 8.47 4.09
CA SER A 53 7.74 7.09 4.40
C SER A 53 9.25 6.95 4.56
N LEU A 54 10.02 7.67 3.73
CA LEU A 54 11.49 7.71 3.83
C LEU A 54 11.97 8.46 5.08
N ALA A 55 11.38 9.64 5.33
CA ALA A 55 11.87 10.55 6.37
C ALA A 55 11.42 10.16 7.79
N VAL A 56 10.29 9.46 7.94
CA VAL A 56 9.69 9.19 9.25
C VAL A 56 10.39 8.08 10.02
N GLY A 57 11.07 7.15 9.35
CA GLY A 57 11.72 6.01 9.99
C GLY A 57 12.59 6.39 11.19
N PRO A 58 13.55 7.30 11.01
CA PRO A 58 14.38 7.83 12.10
C PRO A 58 13.57 8.43 13.25
N LEU A 59 12.51 9.18 12.95
CA LEU A 59 11.61 9.74 13.97
C LEU A 59 10.95 8.62 14.80
N LEU A 60 10.48 7.56 14.12
CA LEU A 60 9.84 6.41 14.78
C LEU A 60 10.79 5.64 15.69
N ASP A 61 12.06 5.54 15.31
CA ASP A 61 13.04 4.79 16.08
C ASP A 61 13.56 5.58 17.30
N ASN A 62 13.62 6.92 17.21
CA ASN A 62 14.17 7.78 18.28
C ASN A 62 13.10 8.40 19.19
N GLU A 63 12.01 8.92 18.64
CA GLU A 63 10.91 9.55 19.40
C GLU A 63 9.77 8.57 19.71
N GLY A 64 9.83 7.37 19.12
CA GLY A 64 8.86 6.32 19.30
C GLY A 64 7.70 6.37 18.30
N LYS A 65 7.10 5.19 18.09
CA LYS A 65 6.02 4.98 17.13
C LYS A 65 4.78 5.81 17.45
N LYS A 66 4.55 6.10 18.74
CA LYS A 66 3.43 6.94 19.20
C LYS A 66 3.50 8.34 18.63
N ALA A 67 4.66 8.99 18.72
CA ALA A 67 4.86 10.35 18.21
C ALA A 67 4.59 10.43 16.70
N GLY A 68 5.13 9.49 15.93
CA GLY A 68 4.89 9.40 14.49
C GLY A 68 3.42 9.21 14.16
N LEU A 69 2.74 8.23 14.79
CA LEU A 69 1.32 7.97 14.52
C LEU A 69 0.43 9.17 14.84
N ILE A 70 0.66 9.87 15.97
CA ILE A 70 -0.08 11.09 16.31
C ILE A 70 0.17 12.17 15.26
N LEU A 71 1.43 12.39 14.86
CA LEU A 71 1.79 13.39 13.84
C LEU A 71 1.12 13.09 12.49
N GLY A 72 1.21 11.85 12.03
CA GLY A 72 0.61 11.43 10.76
C GLY A 72 -0.92 11.58 10.74
N LEU A 73 -1.59 11.14 11.81
CA LEU A 73 -3.04 11.30 11.97
C LEU A 73 -3.46 12.77 12.09
N ALA A 74 -2.66 13.61 12.72
CA ALA A 74 -2.89 15.05 12.77
C ALA A 74 -2.83 15.68 11.36
N PHE A 75 -1.84 15.35 10.56
CA PHE A 75 -1.75 15.83 9.17
C PHE A 75 -2.93 15.38 8.32
N ILE A 76 -3.35 14.12 8.44
CA ILE A 76 -4.55 13.60 7.77
C ILE A 76 -5.79 14.39 8.18
N SER A 77 -5.99 14.58 9.49
CA SER A 77 -7.15 15.32 10.02
C SER A 77 -7.19 16.74 9.49
N ILE A 78 -6.07 17.48 9.57
CA ILE A 78 -5.96 18.85 9.08
C ILE A 78 -6.27 18.92 7.58
N ALA A 79 -5.67 18.03 6.79
CA ALA A 79 -5.89 17.99 5.35
C ALA A 79 -7.36 17.76 5.00
N LEU A 80 -8.02 16.77 5.62
CA LEU A 80 -9.41 16.42 5.33
C LEU A 80 -10.42 17.45 5.86
N PHE A 81 -10.16 18.10 7.00
CA PHE A 81 -11.00 19.20 7.46
C PHE A 81 -10.88 20.45 6.61
N ALA A 82 -9.68 20.75 6.10
CA ALA A 82 -9.41 21.93 5.28
C ALA A 82 -9.83 21.76 3.82
N LEU A 83 -9.77 20.55 3.27
CA LEU A 83 -10.00 20.28 1.85
C LEU A 83 -11.37 20.76 1.36
N PRO A 84 -12.50 20.52 2.05
CA PRO A 84 -13.82 21.03 1.61
C PRO A 84 -13.95 22.56 1.64
N ARG A 85 -13.10 23.23 2.42
CA ARG A 85 -13.08 24.71 2.54
C ARG A 85 -12.10 25.35 1.56
N SER A 86 -11.32 24.56 0.83
CA SER A 86 -10.38 25.08 -0.15
C SER A 86 -11.11 25.68 -1.35
N GLY A 87 -10.68 26.88 -1.79
CA GLY A 87 -11.23 27.56 -2.96
C GLY A 87 -10.20 27.74 -4.09
N ARG A 88 -8.96 27.26 -3.90
CA ARG A 88 -7.86 27.47 -4.86
C ARG A 88 -7.17 26.17 -5.18
N PHE A 89 -6.86 25.97 -6.46
CA PHE A 89 -6.15 24.77 -6.93
C PHE A 89 -4.84 24.49 -6.16
N ARG A 90 -4.02 25.50 -5.92
CA ARG A 90 -2.75 25.35 -5.18
C ARG A 90 -2.99 24.84 -3.75
N THR A 91 -4.07 25.27 -3.10
CA THR A 91 -4.45 24.80 -1.76
C THR A 91 -4.86 23.32 -1.79
N ILE A 92 -5.63 22.91 -2.81
CA ILE A 92 -6.02 21.51 -3.00
C ILE A 92 -4.76 20.65 -3.16
N VAL A 93 -3.84 21.04 -4.04
CA VAL A 93 -2.57 20.32 -4.26
C VAL A 93 -1.77 20.18 -2.97
N PHE A 94 -1.64 21.27 -2.19
CA PHE A 94 -0.93 21.24 -0.89
C PHE A 94 -1.62 20.33 0.13
N LEU A 95 -2.95 20.38 0.23
CA LEU A 95 -3.70 19.55 1.18
C LEU A 95 -3.63 18.06 0.81
N LEU A 96 -3.65 17.72 -0.48
CA LEU A 96 -3.46 16.34 -0.93
C LEU A 96 -2.00 15.87 -0.72
N PHE A 97 -1.02 16.75 -0.91
CA PHE A 97 0.36 16.46 -0.51
C PHE A 97 0.45 16.18 1.00
N LEU A 98 -0.16 17.03 1.85
CA LEU A 98 -0.19 16.85 3.31
C LEU A 98 -0.92 15.55 3.71
N LEU A 99 -2.00 15.19 3.00
CA LEU A 99 -2.70 13.91 3.18
C LEU A 99 -1.77 12.73 2.87
N GLY A 100 -0.97 12.85 1.80
CA GLY A 100 0.06 11.88 1.45
C GLY A 100 1.14 11.76 2.52
N VAL A 101 1.64 12.89 3.04
CA VAL A 101 2.62 12.92 4.14
C VAL A 101 2.06 12.19 5.36
N GLY A 102 0.83 12.53 5.80
CA GLY A 102 0.19 11.85 6.91
C GLY A 102 0.03 10.34 6.69
N GLY A 103 -0.37 9.95 5.47
CA GLY A 103 -0.50 8.54 5.08
C GLY A 103 0.81 7.77 5.14
N GLY A 104 1.91 8.35 4.63
CA GLY A 104 3.23 7.74 4.67
C GLY A 104 3.74 7.52 6.09
N ILE A 105 3.52 8.50 6.97
CA ILE A 105 3.85 8.38 8.40
C ILE A 105 3.04 7.26 9.05
N VAL A 106 1.73 7.23 8.83
CA VAL A 106 0.83 6.25 9.47
C VAL A 106 1.13 4.84 9.00
N VAL A 107 1.30 4.60 7.69
CA VAL A 107 1.57 3.24 7.19
C VAL A 107 2.91 2.72 7.69
N THR A 108 3.95 3.55 7.69
CA THR A 108 5.27 3.18 8.19
C THR A 108 5.23 2.94 9.70
N GLY A 109 4.65 3.88 10.47
CA GLY A 109 4.59 3.81 11.93
C GLY A 109 3.74 2.64 12.45
N ALA A 110 2.58 2.38 11.83
CA ALA A 110 1.72 1.27 12.24
C ALA A 110 2.35 -0.10 11.92
N ASN A 111 2.97 -0.27 10.75
CA ASN A 111 3.68 -1.51 10.43
C ASN A 111 4.91 -1.71 11.32
N ALA A 112 5.67 -0.66 11.63
CA ALA A 112 6.78 -0.73 12.58
C ALA A 112 6.29 -1.10 14.00
N LEU A 113 5.20 -0.50 14.48
CA LEU A 113 4.60 -0.82 15.79
C LEU A 113 4.19 -2.30 15.86
N VAL A 114 3.49 -2.81 14.83
CA VAL A 114 3.06 -4.22 14.77
C VAL A 114 4.26 -5.15 14.73
N SER A 115 5.31 -4.78 14.01
CA SER A 115 6.55 -5.55 13.93
C SER A 115 7.24 -5.68 15.28
N ASP A 116 7.25 -4.62 16.08
CA ASP A 116 7.88 -4.63 17.41
C ASP A 116 7.04 -5.42 18.44
N VAL A 117 5.70 -5.28 18.39
CA VAL A 117 4.79 -5.96 19.34
C VAL A 117 4.58 -7.44 19.00
N GLY A 118 4.61 -7.76 17.71
CA GLY A 118 4.38 -9.11 17.20
C GLY A 118 5.62 -9.98 17.08
N GLU A 119 6.66 -9.76 17.85
CA GLU A 119 8.00 -10.38 17.68
C GLU A 119 7.97 -11.90 17.48
N ALA A 120 7.16 -12.63 18.26
CA ALA A 120 7.05 -14.09 18.15
C ALA A 120 6.38 -14.57 16.84
N HIS A 121 5.43 -13.78 16.28
CA HIS A 121 4.67 -14.12 15.08
C HIS A 121 4.46 -12.88 14.19
N ARG A 122 5.55 -12.17 13.94
CA ARG A 122 5.58 -10.86 13.26
C ARG A 122 4.88 -10.89 11.90
N ALA A 123 5.17 -11.88 11.08
CA ALA A 123 4.58 -12.00 9.75
C ALA A 123 3.06 -12.24 9.80
N THR A 124 2.58 -13.06 10.74
CA THR A 124 1.15 -13.27 11.00
C THR A 124 0.47 -11.98 11.43
N ALA A 125 1.05 -11.28 12.42
CA ALA A 125 0.49 -10.03 12.94
C ALA A 125 0.40 -8.94 11.85
N LEU A 126 1.44 -8.78 11.03
CA LEU A 126 1.46 -7.83 9.92
C LEU A 126 0.42 -8.18 8.85
N ASN A 127 0.25 -9.45 8.50
CA ASN A 127 -0.77 -9.87 7.54
C ASN A 127 -2.18 -9.58 8.06
N LEU A 128 -2.48 -9.90 9.32
CA LEU A 128 -3.79 -9.62 9.93
C LEU A 128 -4.08 -8.13 10.04
N VAL A 129 -3.11 -7.31 10.45
CA VAL A 129 -3.32 -5.87 10.54
C VAL A 129 -3.49 -5.24 9.17
N ASN A 130 -2.71 -5.66 8.17
CA ASN A 130 -2.85 -5.16 6.81
C ASN A 130 -4.14 -5.65 6.08
N LEU A 131 -4.87 -6.63 6.63
CA LEU A 131 -6.24 -6.93 6.21
C LEU A 131 -7.15 -5.69 6.34
N PHE A 132 -6.99 -4.93 7.42
CA PHE A 132 -7.79 -3.74 7.70
C PHE A 132 -7.46 -2.56 6.75
N PHE A 133 -6.28 -2.55 6.13
CA PHE A 133 -6.00 -1.65 5.02
C PHE A 133 -6.98 -1.90 3.85
N GLY A 134 -7.15 -3.15 3.45
CA GLY A 134 -8.10 -3.53 2.40
C GLY A 134 -9.55 -3.18 2.77
N LEU A 135 -9.95 -3.44 4.01
CA LEU A 135 -11.29 -3.09 4.51
C LEU A 135 -11.52 -1.58 4.49
N GLY A 136 -10.54 -0.77 4.91
CA GLY A 136 -10.61 0.69 4.83
C GLY A 136 -10.74 1.19 3.38
N GLY A 137 -9.97 0.60 2.48
CA GLY A 137 -10.03 0.89 1.05
C GLY A 137 -11.38 0.57 0.41
N LEU A 138 -12.03 -0.50 0.83
CA LEU A 138 -13.39 -0.86 0.40
C LEU A 138 -14.46 0.02 1.05
N ALA A 139 -14.30 0.38 2.32
CA ALA A 139 -15.26 1.18 3.07
C ALA A 139 -15.45 2.57 2.47
N THR A 140 -14.39 3.20 1.98
CA THR A 140 -14.44 4.58 1.49
C THR A 140 -15.37 4.76 0.29
N PRO A 141 -15.23 4.06 -0.85
CA PRO A 141 -16.15 4.19 -1.97
C PRO A 141 -17.56 3.67 -1.63
N PHE A 142 -17.67 2.64 -0.77
CA PHE A 142 -18.97 2.14 -0.32
C PHE A 142 -19.75 3.19 0.48
N ILE A 143 -19.11 3.83 1.44
CA ILE A 143 -19.71 4.92 2.25
C ILE A 143 -20.09 6.09 1.36
N SER A 144 -19.21 6.49 0.44
CA SER A 144 -19.47 7.56 -0.51
C SER A 144 -20.72 7.30 -1.35
N ALA A 145 -20.82 6.12 -1.94
CA ALA A 145 -21.90 5.79 -2.87
C ALA A 145 -23.24 5.54 -2.16
N ASN A 146 -23.23 4.79 -1.05
CA ASN A 146 -24.46 4.27 -0.44
C ASN A 146 -24.99 5.10 0.73
N LEU A 147 -24.10 5.77 1.50
CA LEU A 147 -24.51 6.53 2.68
C LEU A 147 -24.54 8.05 2.41
N PHE A 148 -23.70 8.54 1.51
CA PHE A 148 -23.56 9.98 1.30
C PHE A 148 -24.00 10.44 -0.10
N ALA A 149 -24.59 9.58 -0.94
CA ALA A 149 -25.02 9.90 -2.29
C ALA A 149 -23.93 10.68 -3.06
N ARG A 150 -22.68 10.23 -2.96
CA ARG A 150 -21.46 10.82 -3.54
C ARG A 150 -21.14 12.24 -3.03
N ASN A 151 -21.66 12.64 -1.87
CA ASN A 151 -21.28 13.92 -1.26
C ASN A 151 -19.85 13.81 -0.68
N TRP A 152 -18.87 14.21 -1.48
CA TRP A 152 -17.45 14.15 -1.12
C TRP A 152 -17.11 15.00 0.12
N VAL A 153 -17.84 16.09 0.39
CA VAL A 153 -17.64 16.95 1.56
C VAL A 153 -17.99 16.19 2.84
N ARG A 154 -19.15 15.50 2.85
CA ARG A 154 -19.54 14.64 3.99
C ARG A 154 -18.54 13.52 4.19
N LEU A 155 -18.05 12.91 3.11
CA LEU A 155 -17.03 11.87 3.19
C LEU A 155 -15.75 12.40 3.83
N CYS A 156 -15.22 13.55 3.39
CA CYS A 156 -14.04 14.17 3.96
C CYS A 156 -14.19 14.42 5.47
N TYR A 157 -15.31 15.02 5.91
CA TYR A 157 -15.52 15.28 7.34
C TYR A 157 -15.70 14.01 8.17
N THR A 158 -16.35 12.99 7.63
CA THR A 158 -16.52 11.71 8.33
C THR A 158 -15.17 11.02 8.52
N VAL A 159 -14.34 10.92 7.46
CA VAL A 159 -13.01 10.32 7.58
C VAL A 159 -12.10 11.16 8.49
N ALA A 160 -12.18 12.50 8.42
CA ALA A 160 -11.47 13.38 9.33
C ALA A 160 -11.86 13.14 10.80
N PHE A 161 -13.15 13.01 11.08
CA PHE A 161 -13.65 12.72 12.43
C PHE A 161 -13.18 11.36 12.95
N LEU A 162 -13.27 10.32 12.11
CA LEU A 162 -12.73 8.99 12.45
C LEU A 162 -11.22 9.03 12.69
N THR A 163 -10.50 9.87 11.94
CA THR A 163 -9.06 10.07 12.14
C THR A 163 -8.76 10.74 13.48
N VAL A 164 -9.57 11.73 13.91
CA VAL A 164 -9.45 12.35 15.24
C VAL A 164 -9.71 11.35 16.35
N ILE A 165 -10.73 10.51 16.22
CA ILE A 165 -10.99 9.42 17.18
C ILE A 165 -9.77 8.48 17.26
N THR A 166 -9.23 8.09 16.10
CA THR A 166 -8.04 7.24 16.02
C THR A 166 -6.83 7.92 16.66
N LEU A 167 -6.65 9.22 16.46
CA LEU A 167 -5.61 10.01 17.13
C LEU A 167 -5.78 9.98 18.65
N GLY A 168 -6.99 10.13 19.16
CA GLY A 168 -7.31 9.98 20.59
C GLY A 168 -6.94 8.59 21.13
N ILE A 169 -7.24 7.54 20.37
CA ILE A 169 -6.85 6.15 20.72
C ILE A 169 -5.32 6.04 20.81
N GLN A 170 -4.58 6.59 19.82
CA GLN A 170 -3.10 6.57 19.85
C GLN A 170 -2.57 7.34 21.05
N ALA A 171 -3.15 8.51 21.35
CA ALA A 171 -2.72 9.37 22.45
C ALA A 171 -2.87 8.69 23.82
N THR A 172 -3.95 7.95 24.02
CA THR A 172 -4.26 7.25 25.28
C THR A 172 -3.61 5.88 25.42
N THR A 173 -3.19 5.28 24.27
CA THR A 173 -2.54 3.96 24.29
C THR A 173 -1.10 4.07 24.79
N ARG A 174 -0.75 3.22 25.77
CA ARG A 174 0.65 3.05 26.19
C ARG A 174 1.40 2.24 25.15
N MET A 175 2.43 2.82 24.56
CA MET A 175 3.27 2.16 23.55
C MET A 175 4.65 1.85 24.13
N PRO A 176 5.37 0.85 23.56
CA PRO A 176 6.74 0.56 23.94
C PRO A 176 7.63 1.81 23.81
N PRO A 177 8.66 1.96 24.65
CA PRO A 177 9.62 3.03 24.51
C PRO A 177 10.34 2.94 23.16
N PRO A 178 10.90 4.05 22.66
CA PRO A 178 11.70 4.04 21.44
C PRO A 178 12.89 3.08 21.55
N THR A 179 13.24 2.44 20.45
CA THR A 179 14.35 1.48 20.37
C THR A 179 15.72 2.15 20.19
N GLY A 180 15.74 3.42 19.82
CA GLY A 180 16.94 4.22 19.63
C GLY A 180 17.43 4.94 20.90
N ALA A 181 18.69 5.34 20.91
CA ALA A 181 19.37 5.95 22.07
C ALA A 181 19.05 7.47 22.29
N GLY A 182 17.86 7.95 21.91
CA GLY A 182 17.38 9.27 22.33
C GLY A 182 17.90 10.49 21.56
N ARG A 183 18.79 10.37 20.59
CA ARG A 183 19.16 11.44 19.65
C ARG A 183 19.41 10.87 18.26
N PHE A 184 18.56 11.19 17.31
CA PHE A 184 18.80 10.83 15.90
C PHE A 184 20.02 11.60 15.39
N ILE A 185 21.08 10.85 15.09
CA ILE A 185 22.17 11.35 14.26
C ILE A 185 22.04 10.62 12.92
N LEU A 186 22.01 11.34 11.81
CA LEU A 186 21.90 10.74 10.46
C LEU A 186 22.99 9.67 10.22
N ALA A 187 24.09 9.77 10.92
CA ALA A 187 25.16 8.76 10.94
C ALA A 187 24.69 7.39 11.47
N ASP A 188 23.69 7.34 12.34
CA ASP A 188 23.18 6.08 12.90
C ASP A 188 22.37 5.26 11.87
N ALA A 189 21.82 5.94 10.85
CA ALA A 189 21.17 5.29 9.70
C ALA A 189 22.20 4.67 8.74
N GLY A 190 23.43 5.14 8.73
CA GLY A 190 24.51 4.67 7.85
C GLY A 190 24.73 3.15 7.88
N PRO A 191 24.85 2.51 9.05
CA PRO A 191 25.03 1.08 9.18
C PRO A 191 23.86 0.26 8.60
N VAL A 192 22.63 0.78 8.62
CA VAL A 192 21.44 0.12 8.05
C VAL A 192 21.38 0.35 6.55
N LEU A 193 21.54 1.60 6.12
CA LEU A 193 21.56 1.97 4.71
C LEU A 193 22.76 1.43 3.93
N GLY A 194 23.84 1.05 4.61
CA GLY A 194 25.01 0.41 4.02
C GLY A 194 24.86 -1.11 3.78
N ARG A 195 23.78 -1.75 4.26
CA ARG A 195 23.61 -3.21 4.09
C ARG A 195 22.94 -3.55 2.76
N PRO A 196 23.58 -4.38 1.89
CA PRO A 196 23.00 -4.79 0.61
C PRO A 196 21.62 -5.46 0.75
N LEU A 197 21.40 -6.20 1.82
CA LEU A 197 20.13 -6.88 2.13
C LEU A 197 18.94 -5.90 2.16
N LEU A 198 19.13 -4.67 2.66
CA LEU A 198 18.08 -3.66 2.68
C LEU A 198 17.63 -3.27 1.25
N PHE A 199 18.58 -3.11 0.34
CA PHE A 199 18.30 -2.77 -1.06
C PHE A 199 17.66 -3.94 -1.81
N LEU A 200 18.08 -5.18 -1.52
CA LEU A 200 17.45 -6.38 -2.08
C LEU A 200 15.97 -6.48 -1.65
N LEU A 201 15.68 -6.27 -0.36
CA LEU A 201 14.31 -6.24 0.17
C LEU A 201 13.51 -5.04 -0.38
N GLY A 202 14.13 -3.88 -0.51
CA GLY A 202 13.54 -2.70 -1.14
C GLY A 202 13.19 -2.94 -2.61
N PHE A 203 14.10 -3.55 -3.37
CA PHE A 203 13.86 -3.90 -4.77
C PHE A 203 12.81 -5.01 -4.92
N PHE A 204 12.77 -5.97 -4.00
CA PHE A 204 11.73 -6.99 -3.94
C PHE A 204 10.34 -6.34 -3.76
N LEU A 205 10.22 -5.39 -2.83
CA LEU A 205 8.96 -4.70 -2.60
C LEU A 205 8.59 -3.74 -3.76
N PHE A 206 9.58 -3.12 -4.41
CA PHE A 206 9.40 -2.33 -5.64
C PHE A 206 8.76 -3.18 -6.74
N LEU A 207 9.29 -4.37 -7.00
CA LEU A 207 8.75 -5.29 -8.01
C LEU A 207 7.35 -5.76 -7.66
N TYR A 208 7.13 -6.11 -6.39
CA TYR A 208 5.80 -6.52 -5.90
C TYR A 208 4.74 -5.44 -6.11
N VAL A 209 4.99 -4.23 -5.62
CA VAL A 209 4.03 -3.11 -5.75
C VAL A 209 3.80 -2.76 -7.20
N SER A 210 4.85 -2.86 -8.04
CA SER A 210 4.71 -2.72 -9.50
C SER A 210 3.73 -3.73 -10.10
N CYS A 211 3.77 -4.98 -9.65
CA CYS A 211 2.85 -6.03 -10.10
C CYS A 211 1.42 -5.76 -9.62
N GLU A 212 1.24 -5.51 -8.32
CA GLU A 212 -0.07 -5.28 -7.72
C GLU A 212 -0.79 -4.09 -8.36
N VAL A 213 -0.11 -2.95 -8.46
CA VAL A 213 -0.65 -1.73 -9.08
C VAL A 213 -0.86 -1.90 -10.58
N GLY A 214 -0.01 -2.68 -11.24
CA GLY A 214 -0.20 -3.05 -12.63
C GLY A 214 -1.53 -3.77 -12.87
N VAL A 215 -1.93 -4.68 -11.98
CA VAL A 215 -3.25 -5.33 -12.03
C VAL A 215 -4.37 -4.32 -11.73
N TRP A 216 -4.26 -3.53 -10.64
CA TRP A 216 -5.27 -2.54 -10.26
C TRP A 216 -5.59 -1.55 -11.38
N ASN A 217 -4.58 -1.05 -12.06
CA ASN A 217 -4.74 0.04 -13.01
C ASN A 217 -5.10 -0.41 -14.42
N TRP A 218 -4.77 -1.66 -14.79
CA TRP A 218 -4.83 -2.07 -16.19
C TRP A 218 -5.73 -3.27 -16.48
N LEU A 219 -6.10 -4.07 -15.45
CA LEU A 219 -6.90 -5.29 -15.65
C LEU A 219 -8.24 -5.00 -16.32
N VAL A 220 -8.97 -3.97 -15.87
CA VAL A 220 -10.29 -3.63 -16.42
C VAL A 220 -10.17 -3.30 -17.91
N ARG A 221 -9.18 -2.46 -18.28
CA ARG A 221 -8.93 -2.13 -19.69
C ARG A 221 -8.56 -3.36 -20.52
N HIS A 222 -7.78 -4.27 -19.95
CA HIS A 222 -7.41 -5.52 -20.61
C HIS A 222 -8.62 -6.41 -20.86
N LEU A 223 -9.52 -6.55 -19.89
CA LEU A 223 -10.74 -7.34 -20.03
C LEU A 223 -11.72 -6.72 -21.03
N ILE A 224 -11.89 -5.40 -21.03
CA ILE A 224 -12.71 -4.69 -22.03
C ILE A 224 -12.13 -4.90 -23.43
N ALA A 225 -10.81 -4.83 -23.59
CA ALA A 225 -10.16 -5.10 -24.88
C ALA A 225 -10.35 -6.55 -25.39
N GLN A 226 -10.72 -7.48 -24.49
CA GLN A 226 -11.10 -8.87 -24.82
C GLN A 226 -12.62 -9.05 -25.06
N GLY A 227 -13.40 -7.96 -25.06
CA GLY A 227 -14.86 -8.00 -25.28
C GLY A 227 -15.68 -8.25 -24.01
N VAL A 228 -15.07 -8.22 -22.82
CA VAL A 228 -15.80 -8.32 -21.55
C VAL A 228 -16.51 -6.98 -21.28
N PRO A 229 -17.84 -6.98 -20.99
CA PRO A 229 -18.54 -5.76 -20.62
C PRO A 229 -17.91 -5.09 -19.41
N GLU A 230 -17.86 -3.76 -19.41
CA GLU A 230 -17.19 -2.95 -18.38
C GLU A 230 -17.69 -3.28 -16.96
N SER A 231 -19.00 -3.42 -16.76
CA SER A 231 -19.58 -3.78 -15.46
C SER A 231 -19.07 -5.14 -14.96
N ARG A 232 -18.92 -6.11 -15.86
CA ARG A 232 -18.36 -7.42 -15.53
C ARG A 232 -16.85 -7.35 -15.26
N ALA A 233 -16.11 -6.56 -16.02
CA ALA A 233 -14.68 -6.33 -15.81
C ALA A 233 -14.38 -5.69 -14.45
N LEU A 234 -15.19 -4.69 -14.05
CA LEU A 234 -15.13 -4.08 -12.72
C LEU A 234 -15.45 -5.09 -11.60
N ASN A 235 -16.46 -5.95 -11.80
CA ASN A 235 -16.77 -7.02 -10.85
C ASN A 235 -15.63 -8.05 -10.74
N ILE A 236 -14.97 -8.38 -11.83
CA ILE A 236 -13.80 -9.28 -11.82
C ILE A 236 -12.65 -8.64 -11.02
N LEU A 237 -12.42 -7.33 -11.15
CA LEU A 237 -11.40 -6.64 -10.36
C LEU A 237 -11.76 -6.64 -8.86
N SER A 238 -12.98 -6.28 -8.49
CA SER A 238 -13.39 -6.13 -7.09
C SER A 238 -13.64 -7.46 -6.40
N LEU A 239 -14.46 -8.34 -6.96
CA LEU A 239 -14.81 -9.63 -6.37
C LEU A 239 -13.79 -10.73 -6.70
N GLY A 240 -12.97 -10.56 -7.72
CA GLY A 240 -11.83 -11.41 -8.00
C GLY A 240 -10.59 -10.93 -7.25
N PHE A 241 -9.94 -9.89 -7.76
CA PHE A 241 -8.63 -9.48 -7.27
C PHE A 241 -8.63 -8.96 -5.83
N ALA A 242 -9.49 -7.98 -5.52
CA ALA A 242 -9.51 -7.39 -4.18
C ALA A 242 -9.95 -8.40 -3.11
N LEU A 243 -10.95 -9.24 -3.41
CA LEU A 243 -11.38 -10.30 -2.50
C LEU A 243 -10.30 -11.37 -2.36
N GLY A 244 -9.59 -11.71 -3.44
CA GLY A 244 -8.43 -12.61 -3.40
C GLY A 244 -7.33 -12.10 -2.48
N LEU A 245 -6.99 -10.80 -2.57
CA LEU A 245 -6.06 -10.14 -1.64
C LEU A 245 -6.53 -10.24 -0.18
N LEU A 246 -7.80 -9.98 0.08
CA LEU A 246 -8.37 -10.00 1.42
C LEU A 246 -8.33 -11.42 2.02
N ILE A 247 -8.86 -12.42 1.29
CA ILE A 247 -8.89 -13.82 1.71
C ILE A 247 -7.48 -14.39 1.83
N GLY A 248 -6.58 -14.02 0.92
CA GLY A 248 -5.19 -14.48 0.95
C GLY A 248 -4.45 -14.06 2.21
N ARG A 249 -4.64 -12.83 2.68
CA ARG A 249 -4.05 -12.37 3.96
C ARG A 249 -4.58 -13.15 5.15
N LEU A 250 -5.88 -13.45 5.15
CA LEU A 250 -6.49 -14.26 6.21
C LEU A 250 -5.99 -15.71 6.17
N ALA A 251 -5.94 -16.31 4.98
CA ALA A 251 -5.56 -17.70 4.79
C ALA A 251 -4.07 -17.97 5.08
N VAL A 252 -3.19 -16.99 4.75
CA VAL A 252 -1.74 -17.15 4.98
C VAL A 252 -1.32 -16.95 6.43
N SER A 253 -2.12 -16.22 7.21
CA SER A 253 -1.76 -15.90 8.60
C SER A 253 -1.48 -17.12 9.47
N PRO A 254 -2.30 -18.20 9.49
CA PRO A 254 -1.98 -19.42 10.22
C PRO A 254 -0.79 -20.19 9.61
N ILE A 255 -0.57 -20.11 8.30
CA ILE A 255 0.56 -20.76 7.63
C ILE A 255 1.89 -20.17 8.12
N LEU A 256 1.95 -18.86 8.32
CA LEU A 256 3.12 -18.14 8.78
C LEU A 256 3.53 -18.45 10.23
N ILE A 257 2.70 -19.16 10.99
CA ILE A 257 3.06 -19.66 12.31
C ILE A 257 4.06 -20.84 12.20
N HIS A 258 3.94 -21.63 11.12
CA HIS A 258 4.70 -22.87 10.92
C HIS A 258 5.71 -22.79 9.78
N VAL A 259 5.51 -21.85 8.84
CA VAL A 259 6.33 -21.70 7.64
C VAL A 259 7.06 -20.37 7.68
N SER A 260 8.38 -20.38 7.41
CA SER A 260 9.18 -19.16 7.43
C SER A 260 8.71 -18.12 6.41
N ALA A 261 8.79 -16.85 6.78
CA ALA A 261 8.39 -15.69 5.96
C ALA A 261 9.03 -15.72 4.55
N ILE A 262 10.31 -16.05 4.46
CA ILE A 262 11.03 -16.12 3.17
C ILE A 262 10.51 -17.26 2.29
N THR A 263 10.09 -18.39 2.86
CA THR A 263 9.50 -19.50 2.10
C THR A 263 8.10 -19.13 1.60
N VAL A 264 7.29 -18.45 2.41
CA VAL A 264 5.97 -17.97 1.99
C VAL A 264 6.09 -16.94 0.86
N THR A 265 7.02 -15.99 0.94
CA THR A 265 7.22 -15.00 -0.13
C THR A 265 7.77 -15.64 -1.40
N LEU A 266 8.57 -16.71 -1.33
CA LEU A 266 9.01 -17.48 -2.50
C LEU A 266 7.84 -18.18 -3.19
N ALA A 267 7.03 -18.91 -2.42
CA ALA A 267 5.84 -19.60 -2.95
C ALA A 267 4.83 -18.61 -3.54
N ALA A 268 4.63 -17.48 -2.87
CA ALA A 268 3.79 -16.39 -3.35
C ALA A 268 4.29 -15.81 -4.68
N SER A 269 5.59 -15.52 -4.81
CA SER A 269 6.19 -14.99 -6.04
C SER A 269 6.04 -15.97 -7.22
N LEU A 270 6.26 -17.27 -6.96
CA LEU A 270 6.06 -18.31 -7.96
C LEU A 270 4.58 -18.41 -8.39
N ALA A 271 3.67 -18.43 -7.41
CA ALA A 271 2.23 -18.45 -7.69
C ALA A 271 1.79 -17.18 -8.45
N MET A 272 2.34 -16.01 -8.11
CA MET A 272 2.11 -14.76 -8.84
C MET A 272 2.54 -14.86 -10.31
N ALA A 273 3.73 -15.39 -10.58
CA ALA A 273 4.24 -15.55 -11.95
C ALA A 273 3.30 -16.42 -12.77
N ILE A 274 2.86 -17.55 -12.22
CA ILE A 274 1.98 -18.50 -12.88
C ILE A 274 0.57 -17.90 -13.08
N THR A 275 -0.04 -17.40 -12.01
CA THR A 275 -1.44 -16.94 -12.06
C THR A 275 -1.60 -15.70 -12.93
N THR A 276 -0.68 -14.73 -12.84
CA THR A 276 -0.72 -13.52 -13.68
C THR A 276 -0.45 -13.84 -15.15
N PHE A 277 0.47 -14.77 -15.45
CA PHE A 277 0.69 -15.22 -16.82
C PHE A 277 -0.56 -15.89 -17.41
N LEU A 278 -1.16 -16.83 -16.68
CA LEU A 278 -2.37 -17.52 -17.11
C LEU A 278 -3.57 -16.57 -17.24
N MET A 279 -3.71 -15.63 -16.30
CA MET A 279 -4.72 -14.56 -16.35
C MET A 279 -4.67 -13.78 -17.67
N LEU A 280 -3.49 -13.44 -18.13
CA LEU A 280 -3.30 -12.71 -19.39
C LEU A 280 -3.50 -13.59 -20.64
N ARG A 281 -3.44 -14.91 -20.50
CA ARG A 281 -3.63 -15.86 -21.61
C ARG A 281 -5.06 -16.30 -21.80
N THR A 282 -5.89 -16.22 -20.77
CA THR A 282 -7.29 -16.66 -20.87
C THR A 282 -8.18 -15.62 -21.56
N SER A 283 -9.10 -16.11 -22.40
CA SER A 283 -10.16 -15.30 -23.00
C SER A 283 -11.56 -15.65 -22.47
N LYS A 284 -11.67 -16.72 -21.63
CA LYS A 284 -12.94 -17.17 -21.06
C LYS A 284 -13.24 -16.36 -19.79
N PRO A 285 -14.37 -15.64 -19.68
CA PRO A 285 -14.67 -14.76 -18.53
C PRO A 285 -14.69 -15.47 -17.17
N THR A 286 -15.18 -16.71 -17.12
CA THR A 286 -15.20 -17.52 -15.89
C THR A 286 -13.79 -17.92 -15.43
N ALA A 287 -12.93 -18.33 -16.36
CA ALA A 287 -11.54 -18.63 -16.08
C ALA A 287 -10.76 -17.35 -15.72
N ALA A 288 -11.07 -16.21 -16.35
CA ALA A 288 -10.49 -14.92 -15.99
C ALA A 288 -10.80 -14.56 -14.53
N PHE A 289 -12.07 -14.71 -14.08
CA PHE A 289 -12.44 -14.46 -12.70
C PHE A 289 -11.63 -15.32 -11.71
N ALA A 290 -11.57 -16.63 -11.95
CA ALA A 290 -10.83 -17.55 -11.08
C ALA A 290 -9.32 -17.23 -11.04
N LEU A 291 -8.71 -16.96 -12.19
CA LEU A 291 -7.28 -16.63 -12.26
C LEU A 291 -6.96 -15.27 -11.66
N VAL A 292 -7.85 -14.29 -11.80
CA VAL A 292 -7.72 -12.98 -11.15
C VAL A 292 -7.83 -13.12 -9.63
N PHE A 293 -8.75 -13.95 -9.13
CA PHE A 293 -8.86 -14.26 -7.71
C PHE A 293 -7.58 -14.94 -7.19
N LEU A 294 -7.09 -15.95 -7.89
CA LEU A 294 -5.83 -16.62 -7.53
C LEU A 294 -4.61 -15.69 -7.60
N ALA A 295 -4.58 -14.75 -8.55
CA ALA A 295 -3.55 -13.72 -8.61
C ALA A 295 -3.60 -12.82 -7.37
N GLY A 296 -4.77 -12.35 -6.97
CA GLY A 296 -4.95 -11.58 -5.73
C GLY A 296 -4.54 -12.38 -4.50
N LEU A 297 -4.95 -13.64 -4.40
CA LEU A 297 -4.61 -14.54 -3.31
C LEU A 297 -3.09 -14.76 -3.21
N SER A 298 -2.40 -14.97 -4.34
CA SER A 298 -0.94 -15.14 -4.36
C SER A 298 -0.19 -13.86 -4.01
N MET A 299 -0.71 -12.69 -4.36
CA MET A 299 -0.14 -11.39 -4.05
C MET A 299 -0.31 -10.98 -2.58
N ALA A 300 -1.37 -11.45 -1.94
CA ALA A 300 -1.80 -11.03 -0.61
C ALA A 300 -0.71 -11.02 0.48
N PRO A 301 0.10 -12.07 0.66
CA PRO A 301 1.07 -12.13 1.74
C PRO A 301 2.33 -11.31 1.49
N VAL A 302 2.63 -10.93 0.24
CA VAL A 302 3.98 -10.46 -0.13
C VAL A 302 4.36 -9.18 0.60
N PHE A 303 3.50 -8.15 0.57
CA PHE A 303 3.80 -6.86 1.23
C PHE A 303 4.04 -7.01 2.74
N PRO A 304 3.07 -7.51 3.53
CA PRO A 304 3.23 -7.57 4.98
C PRO A 304 4.31 -8.57 5.41
N THR A 305 4.48 -9.68 4.70
CA THR A 305 5.51 -10.68 5.02
C THR A 305 6.91 -10.16 4.69
N THR A 306 7.08 -9.38 3.62
CA THR A 306 8.35 -8.70 3.33
C THR A 306 8.72 -7.72 4.45
N LEU A 307 7.77 -6.95 4.96
CA LEU A 307 8.02 -6.06 6.11
C LEU A 307 8.41 -6.84 7.38
N ALA A 308 7.86 -8.05 7.58
CA ALA A 308 8.30 -8.92 8.66
C ALA A 308 9.78 -9.33 8.51
N ILE A 309 10.19 -9.75 7.31
CA ILE A 309 11.60 -10.08 7.01
C ILE A 309 12.51 -8.87 7.25
N VAL A 310 12.07 -7.67 6.85
CA VAL A 310 12.81 -6.43 7.12
C VAL A 310 12.99 -6.20 8.61
N ALA A 311 11.92 -6.32 9.39
CA ALA A 311 11.97 -6.09 10.82
C ALA A 311 12.81 -7.13 11.57
N ASP A 312 12.80 -8.40 11.11
CA ASP A 312 13.67 -9.46 11.64
C ASP A 312 15.16 -9.19 11.35
N ALA A 313 15.46 -8.70 10.14
CA ALA A 313 16.83 -8.39 9.71
C ALA A 313 17.40 -7.10 10.34
N PHE A 314 16.53 -6.16 10.74
CA PHE A 314 16.91 -4.83 11.25
C PHE A 314 16.19 -4.46 12.56
N PRO A 315 16.31 -5.27 13.64
CA PRO A 315 15.50 -5.10 14.86
C PRO A 315 15.80 -3.81 15.64
N ARG A 316 17.00 -3.25 15.51
CA ARG A 316 17.39 -1.99 16.21
C ARG A 316 16.88 -0.73 15.53
N MET A 317 16.57 -0.78 14.24
CA MET A 317 16.13 0.36 13.43
C MET A 317 14.98 -0.05 12.50
N THR A 318 13.98 -0.69 13.08
CA THR A 318 12.81 -1.24 12.37
C THR A 318 12.06 -0.16 11.59
N GLY A 319 11.87 1.02 12.19
CA GLY A 319 11.17 2.14 11.55
C GLY A 319 11.90 2.65 10.30
N THR A 320 13.22 2.85 10.42
CA THR A 320 14.07 3.30 9.31
C THR A 320 14.11 2.28 8.17
N ALA A 321 14.29 1.00 8.48
CA ALA A 321 14.36 -0.06 7.48
C ALA A 321 13.00 -0.27 6.76
N ILE A 322 11.91 -0.34 7.52
CA ILE A 322 10.54 -0.44 6.98
C ILE A 322 10.21 0.79 6.12
N GLY A 323 10.52 2.00 6.59
CA GLY A 323 10.29 3.24 5.86
C GLY A 323 11.01 3.28 4.51
N PHE A 324 12.29 2.87 4.49
CA PHE A 324 13.05 2.74 3.24
C PHE A 324 12.41 1.74 2.27
N VAL A 325 12.10 0.54 2.74
CA VAL A 325 11.55 -0.54 1.90
C VAL A 325 10.15 -0.18 1.37
N ILE A 326 9.29 0.44 2.19
CA ILE A 326 7.99 0.97 1.75
C ILE A 326 8.18 2.06 0.69
N THR A 327 9.16 2.95 0.86
CA THR A 327 9.48 3.98 -0.14
C THR A 327 9.85 3.37 -1.48
N CYS A 328 10.65 2.29 -1.49
CA CYS A 328 10.94 1.55 -2.72
C CYS A 328 9.66 0.98 -3.35
N GLY A 329 8.73 0.47 -2.54
CA GLY A 329 7.41 0.03 -3.01
C GLY A 329 6.63 1.16 -3.72
N TRP A 330 6.58 2.35 -3.14
CA TRP A 330 5.92 3.51 -3.76
C TRP A 330 6.61 3.97 -5.05
N ALA A 331 7.92 3.82 -5.15
CA ALA A 331 8.62 4.03 -6.42
C ALA A 331 8.15 3.02 -7.48
N GLY A 332 7.89 1.77 -7.10
CA GLY A 332 7.28 0.75 -7.98
C GLY A 332 5.91 1.16 -8.50
N LEU A 333 5.05 1.72 -7.64
CA LEU A 333 3.74 2.27 -8.04
C LEU A 333 3.90 3.37 -9.10
N ALA A 334 4.85 4.30 -8.90
CA ALA A 334 5.08 5.41 -9.83
C ALA A 334 5.59 4.94 -11.20
N VAL A 335 6.46 3.92 -11.22
CA VAL A 335 7.11 3.41 -12.43
C VAL A 335 6.19 2.47 -13.22
N SER A 336 5.49 1.56 -12.54
CA SER A 336 4.71 0.49 -13.17
C SER A 336 3.68 0.99 -14.18
N SER A 337 2.84 1.94 -13.79
CA SER A 337 1.79 2.46 -14.67
C SER A 337 2.35 3.18 -15.90
N ARG A 338 3.46 3.91 -15.73
CA ARG A 338 4.13 4.59 -16.85
C ARG A 338 4.78 3.58 -17.78
N LEU A 339 5.44 2.56 -17.25
CA LEU A 339 6.10 1.53 -18.04
C LEU A 339 5.09 0.76 -18.90
N ILE A 340 4.00 0.26 -18.28
CA ILE A 340 2.94 -0.45 -19.00
C ILE A 340 2.29 0.47 -20.04
N GLY A 341 1.99 1.71 -19.67
CA GLY A 341 1.39 2.70 -20.59
C GLY A 341 2.28 3.02 -21.79
N ALA A 342 3.58 3.18 -21.56
CA ALA A 342 4.57 3.44 -22.62
C ALA A 342 4.70 2.26 -23.60
N ILE A 343 4.75 1.02 -23.10
CA ILE A 343 4.83 -0.19 -23.93
C ILE A 343 3.52 -0.37 -24.72
N ALA A 344 2.37 -0.11 -24.09
CA ALA A 344 1.06 -0.24 -24.74
C ALA A 344 0.86 0.82 -25.85
N GLY A 345 1.44 2.03 -25.70
CA GLY A 345 1.36 3.09 -26.69
C GLY A 345 -0.06 3.52 -27.07
N GLY A 346 -1.05 3.30 -26.16
CA GLY A 346 -2.47 3.56 -26.43
C GLY A 346 -3.17 2.47 -27.27
N ASP A 347 -2.48 1.45 -27.75
CA ASP A 347 -3.04 0.36 -28.54
C ASP A 347 -3.54 -0.79 -27.63
N ALA A 348 -4.85 -1.07 -27.71
CA ALA A 348 -5.48 -2.17 -27.00
C ALA A 348 -4.86 -3.55 -27.31
N LYS A 349 -4.37 -3.77 -28.53
CA LYS A 349 -3.72 -5.02 -28.93
C LYS A 349 -2.35 -5.18 -28.28
N ARG A 350 -1.62 -4.08 -28.09
CA ARG A 350 -0.31 -4.06 -27.42
C ARG A 350 -0.44 -4.14 -25.89
N LEU A 351 -1.61 -3.79 -25.33
CA LEU A 351 -1.81 -3.79 -23.88
C LEU A 351 -1.54 -5.16 -23.26
N ARG A 352 -1.97 -6.26 -23.90
CA ARG A 352 -1.68 -7.62 -23.42
C ARG A 352 -0.17 -7.89 -23.32
N SER A 353 0.60 -7.48 -24.34
CA SER A 353 2.05 -7.64 -24.35
C SER A 353 2.72 -6.75 -23.29
N ALA A 354 2.21 -5.52 -23.10
CA ALA A 354 2.70 -4.62 -22.07
C ALA A 354 2.48 -5.19 -20.65
N LEU A 355 1.36 -5.87 -20.42
CA LEU A 355 1.04 -6.50 -19.13
C LEU A 355 1.90 -7.73 -18.80
N LEU A 356 2.62 -8.31 -19.79
CA LEU A 356 3.60 -9.38 -19.52
C LEU A 356 4.77 -8.92 -18.63
N VAL A 357 4.95 -7.62 -18.44
CA VAL A 357 5.88 -7.07 -17.44
C VAL A 357 5.52 -7.60 -16.02
N ILE A 358 4.23 -7.83 -15.72
CA ILE A 358 3.78 -8.31 -14.39
C ILE A 358 4.32 -9.72 -14.10
N PRO A 359 4.04 -10.76 -14.89
CA PRO A 359 4.64 -12.08 -14.64
C PRO A 359 6.16 -12.07 -14.78
N ALA A 360 6.76 -11.23 -15.63
CA ALA A 360 8.21 -11.11 -15.73
C ALA A 360 8.82 -10.58 -14.41
N PHE A 361 8.23 -9.55 -13.80
CA PHE A 361 8.65 -9.05 -12.50
C PHE A 361 8.47 -10.11 -11.40
N ALA A 362 7.39 -10.88 -11.44
CA ALA A 362 7.18 -11.97 -10.49
C ALA A 362 8.26 -13.08 -10.63
N VAL A 363 8.71 -13.39 -11.85
CA VAL A 363 9.84 -14.32 -12.07
C VAL A 363 11.15 -13.74 -11.51
N ILE A 364 11.42 -12.45 -11.72
CA ILE A 364 12.58 -11.78 -11.11
C ILE A 364 12.50 -11.84 -9.59
N MET A 365 11.30 -11.66 -8.99
CA MET A 365 11.11 -11.81 -7.56
C MET A 365 11.44 -13.21 -7.04
N VAL A 366 11.16 -14.27 -7.79
CA VAL A 366 11.57 -15.64 -7.42
C VAL A 366 13.09 -15.72 -7.31
N GLY A 367 13.83 -15.27 -8.34
CA GLY A 367 15.30 -15.25 -8.30
C GLY A 367 15.85 -14.37 -7.15
N LEU A 368 15.28 -13.19 -6.99
CA LEU A 368 15.67 -12.25 -5.92
C LEU A 368 15.41 -12.82 -4.52
N ASN A 369 14.29 -13.54 -4.33
CA ASN A 369 13.98 -14.21 -3.06
C ASN A 369 15.05 -15.26 -2.68
N LEU A 370 15.57 -16.03 -3.65
CA LEU A 370 16.65 -16.98 -3.41
C LEU A 370 17.95 -16.28 -2.98
N VAL A 371 18.25 -15.13 -3.58
CA VAL A 371 19.40 -14.30 -3.19
C VAL A 371 19.21 -13.73 -1.78
N ILE A 372 18.03 -13.20 -1.48
CA ILE A 372 17.68 -12.70 -0.14
C ILE A 372 17.83 -13.82 0.89
N ARG A 373 17.30 -15.02 0.59
CA ARG A 373 17.40 -16.19 1.48
C ARG A 373 18.86 -16.56 1.81
N ALA A 374 19.76 -16.47 0.85
CA ALA A 374 21.19 -16.71 1.06
C ALA A 374 21.90 -15.57 1.81
N SER A 375 21.29 -14.37 1.87
CA SER A 375 21.82 -13.18 2.53
C SER A 375 21.27 -12.95 3.94
N LEU A 376 20.26 -13.71 4.35
CA LEU A 376 19.72 -13.67 5.70
C LEU A 376 20.71 -14.31 6.67
N PRO A 377 20.86 -13.76 7.91
CA PRO A 377 21.77 -14.28 8.92
C PRO A 377 21.38 -15.68 9.43
#